data_daa8e1a39145afe4280b1b9005d0fadb
#
_entry.id   daa8e1a39145afe4280b1b9005d0fadb
#
_cell.length_a   1.000
_cell.length_b   1.000
_cell.length_c   1.000
_cell.angle_alpha   90.00
_cell.angle_beta   90.00
_cell.angle_gamma   90.00
#
_symmetry.space_group_name_H-M   'P 1'
#
loop_
_entity.id
_entity.type
_entity.pdbx_description
1 polymer ?
#
loop_
_entity_poly.entity_id
_entity_poly.type
_entity_poly.pdbx_seq_one_letter_code
_entity_poly.pdbx_strand_id
1 'polypeptide(L)'
;VLRFKRLLILALVLCTVAIVHADELPQAAPESVRLSSDRLAKLSSVLQDGVDEGEIPGYVALVARRGKIAYYESYGVRDPSSGATMSRDTIFRIYSMTKPITSVAVMILVEEGRLNLDDPIANYLPELTEMQVATNAHDASDMAAIVT
;
A
#
# COMPACT_ATOMS: atom_id res chain seq x y z
N VAL A 1 -2.77 37.27 36.10
CA VAL A 1 -1.84 37.02 34.99
C VAL A 1 -1.51 35.50 34.89
N LEU A 2 -1.23 34.84 36.01
CA LEU A 2 -0.80 33.43 36.02
C LEU A 2 -1.95 32.44 35.66
N ARG A 3 -3.19 32.74 36.04
CA ARG A 3 -4.38 31.93 35.71
C ARG A 3 -4.77 32.03 34.24
N PHE A 4 -4.58 33.18 33.61
CA PHE A 4 -4.86 33.41 32.19
C PHE A 4 -3.86 32.68 31.28
N LYS A 5 -2.58 32.65 31.66
CA LYS A 5 -1.54 31.88 30.92
C LYS A 5 -1.78 30.37 31.00
N ARG A 6 -2.27 29.86 32.12
CA ARG A 6 -2.61 28.42 32.25
C ARG A 6 -3.82 28.01 31.41
N LEU A 7 -4.83 28.90 31.30
CA LEU A 7 -5.99 28.65 30.41
C LEU A 7 -5.59 28.67 28.93
N LEU A 8 -4.69 29.57 28.54
CA LEU A 8 -4.19 29.66 27.15
C LEU A 8 -3.38 28.40 26.76
N ILE A 9 -2.55 27.90 27.68
CA ILE A 9 -1.77 26.66 27.46
C ILE A 9 -2.69 25.44 27.37
N LEU A 10 -3.74 25.38 28.21
CA LEU A 10 -4.71 24.30 28.16
C LEU A 10 -5.53 24.32 26.85
N ALA A 11 -5.90 25.50 26.37
CA ALA A 11 -6.59 25.66 25.07
C ALA A 11 -5.68 25.30 23.88
N LEU A 12 -4.39 25.60 23.97
CA LEU A 12 -3.42 25.25 22.92
C LEU A 12 -3.16 23.74 22.84
N VAL A 13 -3.17 23.05 23.98
CA VAL A 13 -2.98 21.58 24.03
C VAL A 13 -4.23 20.83 23.57
N LEU A 14 -5.43 21.40 23.70
CA LEU A 14 -6.66 20.79 23.18
C LEU A 14 -6.83 20.91 21.66
N CYS A 15 -6.06 21.81 21.00
CA CYS A 15 -6.21 22.10 19.57
C CYS A 15 -5.31 21.24 18.66
N THR A 16 -4.53 20.29 19.20
CA THR A 16 -3.49 19.57 18.42
C THR A 16 -3.74 18.09 18.17
N VAL A 17 -4.94 17.58 18.42
CA VAL A 17 -5.28 16.23 17.96
C VAL A 17 -6.35 16.33 16.87
N ALA A 18 -6.00 16.94 15.75
CA ALA A 18 -6.64 16.58 14.50
C ALA A 18 -6.18 15.14 14.17
N ILE A 19 -6.90 14.14 14.67
CA ILE A 19 -6.77 12.78 14.17
C ILE A 19 -7.18 12.89 12.70
N VAL A 20 -6.19 12.88 11.81
CA VAL A 20 -6.43 12.70 10.37
C VAL A 20 -6.96 11.27 10.24
N HIS A 21 -8.25 11.13 10.30
CA HIS A 21 -8.89 9.91 9.84
C HIS A 21 -8.74 9.95 8.31
N ALA A 22 -8.01 9.00 7.75
CA ALA A 22 -8.17 8.70 6.35
C ALA A 22 -9.60 8.21 6.19
N ASP A 23 -10.47 9.04 5.63
CA ASP A 23 -11.85 8.66 5.37
C ASP A 23 -11.83 7.46 4.42
N GLU A 24 -12.46 6.37 4.83
CA GLU A 24 -12.68 5.24 3.94
C GLU A 24 -13.47 5.72 2.72
N LEU A 25 -13.10 5.25 1.53
CA LEU A 25 -13.84 5.58 0.33
C LEU A 25 -15.32 5.15 0.51
N PRO A 26 -16.29 6.04 0.24
CA PRO A 26 -17.70 5.71 0.40
C PRO A 26 -18.11 4.59 -0.57
N GLN A 27 -19.01 3.73 -0.12
CA GLN A 27 -19.59 2.69 -0.96
C GLN A 27 -20.69 3.30 -1.86
N ALA A 28 -20.86 2.71 -3.05
CA ALA A 28 -21.88 3.13 -4.01
C ALA A 28 -22.42 1.95 -4.82
N ALA A 29 -23.67 2.05 -5.26
CA ALA A 29 -24.20 1.10 -6.23
C ALA A 29 -23.37 1.17 -7.53
N PRO A 30 -23.03 0.02 -8.15
CA PRO A 30 -22.21 -0.02 -9.36
C PRO A 30 -22.71 0.90 -10.47
N GLU A 31 -24.01 0.93 -10.71
CA GLU A 31 -24.64 1.74 -11.75
C GLU A 31 -24.43 3.23 -11.54
N SER A 32 -24.40 3.70 -10.30
CA SER A 32 -24.18 5.11 -9.95
C SER A 32 -22.78 5.61 -10.37
N VAL A 33 -21.85 4.70 -10.51
CA VAL A 33 -20.48 4.97 -10.98
C VAL A 33 -20.22 4.41 -12.38
N ARG A 34 -21.27 4.06 -13.12
CA ARG A 34 -21.23 3.50 -14.48
C ARG A 34 -20.46 2.17 -14.56
N LEU A 35 -20.69 1.31 -13.61
CA LEU A 35 -20.32 -0.13 -13.63
C LEU A 35 -21.61 -0.94 -13.70
N SER A 36 -21.51 -2.22 -14.08
CA SER A 36 -22.65 -3.13 -14.19
C SER A 36 -22.60 -4.14 -13.04
N SER A 37 -23.66 -4.21 -12.26
CA SER A 37 -23.82 -5.23 -11.21
C SER A 37 -23.72 -6.65 -11.78
N ASP A 38 -24.34 -6.90 -12.95
CA ASP A 38 -24.29 -8.21 -13.60
C ASP A 38 -22.86 -8.63 -13.97
N ARG A 39 -22.03 -7.67 -14.43
CA ARG A 39 -20.62 -7.97 -14.75
C ARG A 39 -19.80 -8.19 -13.50
N LEU A 40 -20.07 -7.48 -12.42
CA LEU A 40 -19.40 -7.68 -11.13
C LEU A 40 -19.83 -9.02 -10.51
N ALA A 41 -21.08 -9.43 -10.66
CA ALA A 41 -21.52 -10.78 -10.25
C ALA A 41 -20.80 -11.89 -11.03
N LYS A 42 -20.56 -11.71 -12.33
CA LYS A 42 -19.72 -12.64 -13.11
C LYS A 42 -18.28 -12.67 -12.63
N LEU A 43 -17.72 -11.52 -12.22
CA LEU A 43 -16.39 -11.48 -11.61
C LEU A 43 -16.37 -12.30 -10.32
N SER A 44 -17.36 -12.13 -9.43
CA SER A 44 -17.49 -12.95 -8.21
C SER A 44 -17.51 -14.44 -8.55
N SER A 45 -18.35 -14.86 -9.52
CA SER A 45 -18.44 -16.26 -9.91
C SER A 45 -17.09 -16.84 -10.33
N VAL A 46 -16.39 -16.16 -11.26
CA VAL A 46 -15.08 -16.62 -11.75
C VAL A 46 -14.03 -16.70 -10.63
N LEU A 47 -14.01 -15.72 -9.71
CA LEU A 47 -13.08 -15.75 -8.60
C LEU A 47 -13.40 -16.82 -7.57
N GLN A 48 -14.70 -17.08 -7.33
CA GLN A 48 -15.14 -18.15 -6.43
C GLN A 48 -14.84 -19.53 -7.02
N ASP A 49 -15.09 -19.72 -8.32
CA ASP A 49 -14.76 -20.97 -9.04
C ASP A 49 -13.26 -21.29 -8.87
N GLY A 50 -12.35 -20.32 -9.03
CA GLY A 50 -10.91 -20.53 -8.83
C GLY A 50 -10.52 -20.94 -7.40
N VAL A 51 -11.29 -20.50 -6.39
CA VAL A 51 -11.10 -20.97 -5.00
C VAL A 51 -11.66 -22.36 -4.82
N ASP A 52 -12.86 -22.63 -5.33
CA ASP A 52 -13.56 -23.91 -5.18
C ASP A 52 -12.85 -25.05 -5.94
N GLU A 53 -12.20 -24.74 -7.06
CA GLU A 53 -11.33 -25.62 -7.83
C GLU A 53 -9.93 -25.80 -7.20
N GLY A 54 -9.60 -25.02 -6.16
CA GLY A 54 -8.34 -25.11 -5.43
C GLY A 54 -7.14 -24.45 -6.14
N GLU A 55 -7.38 -23.62 -7.15
CA GLU A 55 -6.32 -22.88 -7.85
C GLU A 55 -5.69 -21.81 -6.94
N ILE A 56 -6.50 -21.14 -6.09
CA ILE A 56 -6.08 -20.19 -5.09
C ILE A 56 -6.79 -20.47 -3.75
N PRO A 57 -6.15 -20.21 -2.59
CA PRO A 57 -6.79 -20.48 -1.29
C PRO A 57 -7.91 -19.49 -0.95
N GLY A 58 -7.88 -18.29 -1.51
CA GLY A 58 -8.87 -17.25 -1.27
C GLY A 58 -8.42 -15.92 -1.84
N TYR A 59 -9.32 -14.93 -1.84
CA TYR A 59 -9.06 -13.60 -2.36
C TYR A 59 -9.76 -12.50 -1.58
N VAL A 60 -9.26 -11.29 -1.73
CA VAL A 60 -9.97 -10.03 -1.48
C VAL A 60 -9.94 -9.23 -2.77
N ALA A 61 -11.10 -8.88 -3.30
CA ALA A 61 -11.23 -8.12 -4.54
C ALA A 61 -11.99 -6.82 -4.31
N LEU A 62 -11.44 -5.71 -4.81
CA LEU A 62 -12.03 -4.38 -4.68
C LEU A 62 -12.01 -3.68 -6.03
N VAL A 63 -13.16 -3.08 -6.40
CA VAL A 63 -13.26 -2.18 -7.55
C VAL A 63 -13.79 -0.84 -7.08
N ALA A 64 -12.95 0.19 -7.22
CA ALA A 64 -13.33 1.57 -6.94
C ALA A 64 -13.38 2.38 -8.24
N ARG A 65 -14.33 3.27 -8.35
CA ARG A 65 -14.48 4.21 -9.48
C ARG A 65 -15.04 5.53 -9.01
N ARG A 66 -14.50 6.65 -9.50
CA ARG A 66 -14.93 8.00 -9.14
C ARG A 66 -14.87 8.27 -7.63
N GLY A 67 -13.83 7.76 -6.97
CA GLY A 67 -13.65 7.92 -5.53
C GLY A 67 -14.67 7.16 -4.68
N LYS A 68 -15.32 6.11 -5.23
CA LYS A 68 -16.30 5.30 -4.51
C LYS A 68 -16.02 3.81 -4.74
N ILE A 69 -16.23 2.99 -3.70
CA ILE A 69 -16.14 1.54 -3.78
C ILE A 69 -17.46 1.00 -4.34
N ALA A 70 -17.40 0.38 -5.51
CA ALA A 70 -18.56 -0.22 -6.17
C ALA A 70 -18.64 -1.74 -5.98
N TYR A 71 -17.51 -2.36 -5.60
CA TYR A 71 -17.40 -3.79 -5.36
C TYR A 71 -16.31 -4.04 -4.33
N TYR A 72 -16.60 -4.86 -3.34
CA TYR A 72 -15.63 -5.26 -2.32
C TYR A 72 -16.06 -6.58 -1.71
N GLU A 73 -15.33 -7.65 -2.05
CA GLU A 73 -15.66 -9.02 -1.67
C GLU A 73 -14.41 -9.73 -1.15
N SER A 74 -14.62 -10.68 -0.23
CA SER A 74 -13.61 -11.63 0.22
C SER A 74 -14.23 -13.03 0.22
N TYR A 75 -13.47 -14.03 -0.22
CA TYR A 75 -13.91 -15.42 -0.28
C TYR A 75 -12.75 -16.39 -0.06
N GLY A 76 -13.05 -17.60 0.46
CA GLY A 76 -12.08 -18.64 0.72
C GLY A 76 -11.37 -18.51 2.08
N VAL A 77 -10.16 -19.03 2.17
CA VAL A 77 -9.36 -19.07 3.39
C VAL A 77 -8.07 -18.25 3.24
N ARG A 78 -7.67 -17.57 4.31
CA ARG A 78 -6.40 -16.83 4.37
C ARG A 78 -5.22 -17.71 4.78
N ASP A 79 -5.51 -18.82 5.47
CA ASP A 79 -4.54 -19.78 5.93
C ASP A 79 -5.11 -21.20 5.78
N PRO A 80 -4.67 -21.93 4.76
CA PRO A 80 -5.14 -23.31 4.52
C PRO A 80 -4.83 -24.26 5.68
N SER A 81 -3.77 -24.00 6.47
CA SER A 81 -3.37 -24.90 7.56
C SER A 81 -4.32 -24.83 8.76
N SER A 82 -4.86 -23.66 9.05
CA SER A 82 -5.79 -23.42 10.16
C SER A 82 -7.25 -23.34 9.72
N GLY A 83 -7.54 -23.25 8.42
CA GLY A 83 -8.88 -23.01 7.89
C GLY A 83 -9.41 -21.60 8.19
N ALA A 84 -8.55 -20.65 8.58
CA ALA A 84 -8.96 -19.29 8.90
C ALA A 84 -9.55 -18.60 7.66
N THR A 85 -10.77 -18.08 7.80
CA THR A 85 -11.54 -17.45 6.72
C THR A 85 -10.85 -16.19 6.20
N MET A 86 -10.92 -15.98 4.88
CA MET A 86 -10.51 -14.73 4.24
C MET A 86 -11.46 -13.60 4.65
N SER A 87 -10.92 -12.44 4.97
CA SER A 87 -11.69 -11.25 5.34
C SER A 87 -11.14 -10.02 4.62
N ARG A 88 -11.94 -8.95 4.53
CA ARG A 88 -11.58 -7.72 3.82
C ARG A 88 -10.37 -6.99 4.40
N ASP A 89 -10.08 -7.21 5.68
CA ASP A 89 -8.95 -6.67 6.44
C ASP A 89 -7.73 -7.62 6.48
N THR A 90 -7.75 -8.72 5.71
CA THR A 90 -6.63 -9.65 5.62
C THR A 90 -5.39 -8.94 5.09
N ILE A 91 -4.27 -9.10 5.78
CA ILE A 91 -2.98 -8.54 5.36
C ILE A 91 -2.34 -9.43 4.30
N PHE A 92 -1.98 -8.82 3.17
CA PHE A 92 -1.33 -9.49 2.06
C PHE A 92 0.12 -9.06 1.90
N ARG A 93 0.96 -10.01 1.52
CA ARG A 93 2.30 -9.72 1.03
C ARG A 93 2.18 -9.28 -0.43
N ILE A 94 2.47 -8.02 -0.71
CA ILE A 94 2.22 -7.40 -2.04
C ILE A 94 3.42 -7.46 -2.99
N TYR A 95 4.54 -8.05 -2.56
CA TYR A 95 5.76 -8.24 -3.38
C TYR A 95 6.17 -6.96 -4.14
N SER A 96 6.33 -7.03 -5.46
CA SER A 96 6.78 -5.90 -6.29
C SER A 96 5.83 -4.71 -6.32
N MET A 97 4.57 -4.86 -5.92
CA MET A 97 3.66 -3.73 -5.72
C MET A 97 4.09 -2.79 -4.59
N THR A 98 5.06 -3.21 -3.76
CA THR A 98 5.73 -2.35 -2.79
C THR A 98 6.51 -1.21 -3.47
N LYS A 99 7.06 -1.44 -4.68
CA LYS A 99 7.88 -0.45 -5.40
C LYS A 99 7.17 0.89 -5.64
N PRO A 100 5.96 0.93 -6.26
CA PRO A 100 5.27 2.21 -6.46
C PRO A 100 4.96 2.92 -5.15
N ILE A 101 4.63 2.21 -4.06
CA ILE A 101 4.37 2.81 -2.75
C ILE A 101 5.63 3.47 -2.20
N THR A 102 6.76 2.75 -2.24
CA THR A 102 8.07 3.28 -1.82
C THR A 102 8.50 4.45 -2.71
N SER A 103 8.29 4.35 -4.03
CA SER A 103 8.61 5.44 -4.95
C SER A 103 7.82 6.72 -4.66
N VAL A 104 6.53 6.61 -4.33
CA VAL A 104 5.73 7.76 -3.92
C VAL A 104 6.30 8.39 -2.65
N ALA A 105 6.68 7.60 -1.66
CA ALA A 105 7.30 8.11 -0.43
C ALA A 105 8.62 8.86 -0.71
N VAL A 106 9.46 8.33 -1.62
CA VAL A 106 10.68 9.00 -2.07
C VAL A 106 10.35 10.32 -2.78
N MET A 107 9.35 10.32 -3.67
CA MET A 107 8.96 11.53 -4.41
C MET A 107 8.40 12.64 -3.49
N ILE A 108 7.75 12.28 -2.37
CA ILE A 108 7.37 13.25 -1.34
C ILE A 108 8.62 13.94 -0.76
N LEU A 109 9.67 13.17 -0.47
CA LEU A 109 10.93 13.74 0.04
C LEU A 109 11.62 14.64 -1.00
N VAL A 110 11.51 14.31 -2.28
CA VAL A 110 12.00 15.17 -3.39
C VAL A 110 11.20 16.47 -3.44
N GLU A 111 9.87 16.41 -3.34
CA GLU A 111 8.99 17.58 -3.33
C GLU A 111 9.27 18.50 -2.14
N GLU A 112 9.60 17.93 -0.98
CA GLU A 112 10.02 18.66 0.22
C GLU A 112 11.46 19.23 0.14
N GLY A 113 12.20 18.95 -0.94
CA GLY A 113 13.59 19.36 -1.11
C GLY A 113 14.58 18.66 -0.17
N ARG A 114 14.22 17.52 0.38
CA ARG A 114 15.04 16.71 1.30
C ARG A 114 15.87 15.65 0.59
N LEU A 115 15.55 15.37 -0.65
CA LEU A 115 16.21 14.39 -1.50
C LEU A 115 16.26 14.90 -2.93
N ASN A 116 17.37 14.65 -3.64
CA ASN A 116 17.49 14.89 -5.06
C ASN A 116 17.71 13.58 -5.80
N LEU A 117 17.01 13.37 -6.92
CA LEU A 117 17.10 12.13 -7.70
C LEU A 117 18.46 11.91 -8.34
N ASP A 118 19.23 12.99 -8.56
CA ASP A 118 20.57 12.93 -9.16
C ASP A 118 21.68 12.73 -8.11
N ASP A 119 21.34 12.72 -6.82
CA ASP A 119 22.32 12.51 -5.77
C ASP A 119 22.69 11.02 -5.65
N PRO A 120 23.97 10.70 -5.37
CA PRO A 120 24.36 9.36 -4.99
C PRO A 120 23.57 8.87 -3.78
N ILE A 121 23.08 7.63 -3.84
CA ILE A 121 22.30 7.04 -2.74
C ILE A 121 23.09 6.99 -1.43
N ALA A 122 24.41 6.91 -1.50
CA ALA A 122 25.30 6.92 -0.36
C ALA A 122 25.24 8.21 0.48
N ASN A 123 24.75 9.32 -0.08
CA ASN A 123 24.53 10.55 0.66
C ASN A 123 23.43 10.41 1.72
N TYR A 124 22.51 9.47 1.50
CA TYR A 124 21.34 9.20 2.37
C TYR A 124 21.48 7.89 3.14
N LEU A 125 22.14 6.91 2.54
CA LEU A 125 22.37 5.58 3.08
C LEU A 125 23.87 5.24 2.99
N PRO A 126 24.69 5.66 3.97
CA PRO A 126 26.15 5.46 3.93
C PRO A 126 26.59 4.00 3.80
N GLU A 127 25.73 3.07 4.19
CA GLU A 127 25.97 1.62 4.06
C GLU A 127 26.08 1.17 2.60
N LEU A 128 25.59 2.00 1.66
CA LEU A 128 25.60 1.71 0.22
C LEU A 128 26.76 2.40 -0.52
N THR A 129 27.78 2.92 0.21
CA THR A 129 28.93 3.61 -0.41
C THR A 129 29.77 2.67 -1.28
N GLU A 130 29.91 1.40 -0.88
CA GLU A 130 30.73 0.40 -1.58
C GLU A 130 29.85 -0.62 -2.32
N MET A 131 28.96 -0.12 -3.18
CA MET A 131 28.11 -1.00 -3.99
C MET A 131 28.90 -1.62 -5.13
N GLN A 132 28.62 -2.90 -5.40
CA GLN A 132 29.22 -3.65 -6.51
C GLN A 132 28.12 -4.24 -7.40
N VAL A 133 28.41 -4.38 -8.67
CA VAL A 133 27.54 -5.03 -9.67
C VAL A 133 28.17 -6.33 -10.11
N ALA A 134 27.43 -7.41 -10.17
CA ALA A 134 27.88 -8.63 -10.80
C ALA A 134 28.10 -8.37 -12.30
N THR A 135 29.32 -8.59 -12.80
CA THR A 135 29.67 -8.45 -14.23
C THR A 135 29.18 -9.64 -15.03
N ASN A 136 28.99 -10.78 -14.36
CA ASN A 136 28.41 -11.98 -14.94
C ASN A 136 27.21 -12.46 -14.10
N ALA A 137 26.03 -12.56 -14.72
CA ALA A 137 24.80 -12.98 -14.05
C ALA A 137 24.86 -14.40 -13.46
N HIS A 138 25.80 -15.23 -13.88
CA HIS A 138 25.96 -16.61 -13.46
C HIS A 138 27.13 -16.82 -12.48
N ASP A 139 27.94 -15.80 -12.24
CA ASP A 139 29.08 -15.89 -11.32
C ASP A 139 29.10 -14.69 -10.36
N ALA A 140 28.61 -14.93 -9.14
CA ALA A 140 28.55 -13.90 -8.08
C ALA A 140 29.96 -13.49 -7.57
N SER A 141 31.03 -14.18 -7.96
CA SER A 141 32.40 -13.81 -7.62
C SER A 141 33.00 -12.76 -8.56
N ASP A 142 32.39 -12.55 -9.73
CA ASP A 142 32.80 -11.57 -10.71
C ASP A 142 32.05 -10.26 -10.51
N MET A 143 32.55 -9.41 -9.62
CA MET A 143 31.93 -8.15 -9.20
C MET A 143 32.77 -6.97 -9.62
N ALA A 144 32.11 -5.94 -10.18
CA ALA A 144 32.72 -4.65 -10.47
C ALA A 144 32.13 -3.56 -9.57
N ALA A 145 32.93 -2.59 -9.15
CA ALA A 145 32.46 -1.43 -8.42
C ALA A 145 31.50 -0.60 -9.29
N ILE A 146 30.38 -0.13 -8.71
CA ILE A 146 29.55 0.87 -9.35
C ILE A 146 30.32 2.20 -9.29
N VAL A 147 30.59 2.75 -10.48
CA VAL A 147 31.10 4.12 -10.58
C VAL A 147 29.89 5.03 -10.36
N THR A 148 29.84 5.68 -9.18
CA THR A 148 28.85 6.72 -8.84
C THR A 148 29.30 8.07 -9.36
#